data_5e1d1608ee115b41440515ae95d3ccc7
#
_entry.id   5e1d1608ee115b41440515ae95d3ccc7
#
_cell.length_a   1.000
_cell.length_b   1.000
_cell.length_c   1.000
_cell.angle_alpha   90.00
_cell.angle_beta   90.00
_cell.angle_gamma   90.00
#
_symmetry.space_group_name_H-M   'P 1'
#
loop_
_entity.id
_entity.type
_entity.pdbx_description
1 polymer ?
#
loop_
_entity_poly.entity_id
_entity_poly.type
_entity_poly.pdbx_seq_one_letter_code
_entity_poly.pdbx_strand_id
1 'polypeptide(L)'
;MRFVAASATVLSLAFLLPAPGALAADEKIPDAQAILALEARASQATPREQCFLYAELVHDMTELAGKQLSAGEAEEASKTIRAVQEYAAKIHMGVADDSKKLKNAEILMRHTAFRLKDILSQASLEDRPPLDATLKQLNQVQAEMMLQVFRR
;
A
#
# COMPACT_ATOMS: atom_id res chain seq x y z
N MET A 1 37.49 -14.25 71.05
CA MET A 1 37.63 -13.30 69.91
C MET A 1 36.64 -13.67 68.87
N ARG A 2 35.58 -12.89 68.73
CA ARG A 2 34.48 -13.17 67.79
C ARG A 2 34.44 -12.06 66.74
N PHE A 3 34.76 -12.37 65.51
CA PHE A 3 34.60 -11.46 64.39
C PHE A 3 33.19 -11.64 63.78
N VAL A 4 32.40 -10.57 63.85
CA VAL A 4 31.11 -10.50 63.22
C VAL A 4 31.31 -9.84 61.85
N ALA A 5 31.12 -10.59 60.77
CA ALA A 5 31.12 -10.07 59.43
C ALA A 5 29.72 -9.53 59.07
N ALA A 6 29.63 -8.24 58.85
CA ALA A 6 28.40 -7.59 58.37
C ALA A 6 28.35 -7.66 56.85
N SER A 7 27.40 -8.41 56.34
CA SER A 7 27.08 -8.46 54.89
C SER A 7 26.17 -7.31 54.49
N ALA A 8 26.66 -6.38 53.74
CA ALA A 8 25.88 -5.32 53.14
C ALA A 8 25.24 -5.82 51.83
N THR A 9 23.95 -6.03 51.84
CA THR A 9 23.14 -6.37 50.65
C THR A 9 22.80 -5.09 49.90
N VAL A 10 23.42 -4.88 48.75
CA VAL A 10 23.08 -3.79 47.83
C VAL A 10 21.88 -4.22 47.00
N LEU A 11 20.73 -3.61 47.29
CA LEU A 11 19.50 -3.82 46.55
C LEU A 11 19.51 -2.90 45.32
N SER A 12 19.90 -3.45 44.16
CA SER A 12 19.83 -2.73 42.88
C SER A 12 18.39 -2.69 42.37
N LEU A 13 17.74 -1.54 42.56
CA LEU A 13 16.42 -1.26 42.03
C LEU A 13 16.55 -0.93 40.53
N ALA A 14 16.33 -1.93 39.65
CA ALA A 14 16.25 -1.72 38.22
C ALA A 14 14.93 -1.00 37.87
N PHE A 15 15.01 0.29 37.58
CA PHE A 15 13.92 1.06 36.99
C PHE A 15 13.68 0.55 35.55
N LEU A 16 12.67 -0.33 35.36
CA LEU A 16 12.08 -0.59 34.05
C LEU A 16 11.26 0.65 33.66
N LEU A 17 11.83 1.53 32.88
CA LEU A 17 11.08 2.53 32.11
C LEU A 17 10.29 1.80 31.03
N PRO A 18 8.94 1.87 31.00
CA PRO A 18 8.21 1.45 29.83
C PRO A 18 8.56 2.40 28.69
N ALA A 19 9.22 1.87 27.63
CA ALA A 19 9.35 2.58 26.39
C ALA A 19 7.95 2.95 25.88
N PRO A 20 7.69 4.21 25.49
CA PRO A 20 6.46 4.54 24.80
C PRO A 20 6.47 3.74 23.49
N GLY A 21 5.65 2.68 23.44
CA GLY A 21 5.37 1.98 22.22
C GLY A 21 4.85 3.01 21.23
N ALA A 22 5.64 3.33 20.24
CA ALA A 22 5.15 3.97 19.04
C ALA A 22 4.03 3.05 18.52
N LEU A 23 2.80 3.50 18.66
CA LEU A 23 1.67 2.98 17.93
C LEU A 23 1.95 3.36 16.46
N ALA A 24 2.81 2.60 15.80
CA ALA A 24 2.75 2.47 14.36
C ALA A 24 1.31 2.00 14.11
N ALA A 25 0.49 2.86 13.53
CA ALA A 25 -0.77 2.43 12.94
C ALA A 25 -0.38 1.28 12.00
N ASP A 26 -0.73 0.08 12.41
CA ASP A 26 -0.55 -1.12 11.61
C ASP A 26 -1.49 -0.93 10.42
N GLU A 27 -0.97 -0.29 9.38
CA GLU A 27 -1.66 -0.13 8.10
C GLU A 27 -1.81 -1.55 7.58
N LYS A 28 -2.99 -2.11 7.86
CA LYS A 28 -3.31 -3.51 7.60
C LYS A 28 -3.17 -3.76 6.12
N ILE A 29 -2.03 -4.30 5.71
CA ILE A 29 -1.80 -4.70 4.33
C ILE A 29 -2.90 -5.70 3.95
N PRO A 30 -3.67 -5.42 2.90
CA PRO A 30 -4.78 -6.28 2.51
C PRO A 30 -4.27 -7.68 2.20
N ASP A 31 -4.98 -8.67 2.70
CA ASP A 31 -4.72 -10.06 2.37
C ASP A 31 -5.37 -10.44 1.03
N ALA A 32 -4.98 -11.59 0.48
CA ALA A 32 -5.51 -12.07 -0.80
C ALA A 32 -7.04 -12.23 -0.77
N GLN A 33 -7.62 -12.56 0.37
CA GLN A 33 -9.07 -12.73 0.51
C GLN A 33 -9.81 -11.39 0.47
N ALA A 34 -9.25 -10.35 1.08
CA ALA A 34 -9.80 -8.99 1.00
C ALA A 34 -9.76 -8.46 -0.44
N ILE A 35 -8.69 -8.73 -1.17
CA ILE A 35 -8.57 -8.37 -2.59
C ILE A 35 -9.63 -9.08 -3.43
N LEU A 36 -9.82 -10.40 -3.27
CA LEU A 36 -10.86 -11.15 -3.99
C LEU A 36 -12.27 -10.61 -3.71
N ALA A 37 -12.56 -10.26 -2.46
CA ALA A 37 -13.84 -9.65 -2.09
C ALA A 37 -14.02 -8.28 -2.76
N LEU A 38 -12.97 -7.48 -2.86
CA LEU A 38 -12.98 -6.17 -3.52
C LEU A 38 -13.15 -6.33 -5.04
N GLU A 39 -12.50 -7.31 -5.67
CA GLU A 39 -12.68 -7.65 -7.09
C GLU A 39 -14.14 -8.00 -7.41
N ALA A 40 -14.74 -8.89 -6.59
CA ALA A 40 -16.15 -9.26 -6.76
C ALA A 40 -17.07 -8.04 -6.62
N ARG A 41 -16.80 -7.15 -5.67
CA ARG A 41 -17.56 -5.90 -5.49
C ARG A 41 -17.37 -4.95 -6.68
N ALA A 42 -16.17 -4.79 -7.19
CA ALA A 42 -15.88 -3.93 -8.33
C ALA A 42 -16.54 -4.45 -9.62
N SER A 43 -16.59 -5.77 -9.83
CA SER A 43 -17.20 -6.36 -11.03
C SER A 43 -18.73 -6.20 -11.06
N GLN A 44 -19.38 -6.08 -9.90
CA GLN A 44 -20.83 -5.92 -9.75
C GLN A 44 -21.26 -4.45 -9.59
N ALA A 45 -20.32 -3.53 -9.42
CA ALA A 45 -20.59 -2.14 -9.18
C ALA A 45 -21.07 -1.42 -10.45
N THR A 46 -21.77 -0.31 -10.25
CA THR A 46 -22.11 0.59 -11.36
C THR A 46 -20.83 1.22 -11.96
N PRO A 47 -20.84 1.60 -13.25
CA PRO A 47 -19.68 2.25 -13.89
C PRO A 47 -19.14 3.46 -13.10
N ARG A 48 -20.05 4.20 -12.44
CA ARG A 48 -19.72 5.34 -11.58
C ARG A 48 -18.88 4.94 -10.35
N GLU A 49 -19.16 3.78 -9.77
CA GLU A 49 -18.49 3.28 -8.59
C GLU A 49 -17.22 2.51 -8.95
N GLN A 50 -17.19 1.87 -10.12
CA GLN A 50 -16.08 1.04 -10.58
C GLN A 50 -14.76 1.81 -10.63
N CYS A 51 -14.78 3.09 -11.05
CA CYS A 51 -13.56 3.90 -11.10
C CYS A 51 -12.84 3.96 -9.74
N PHE A 52 -13.58 4.21 -8.67
CA PHE A 52 -13.02 4.26 -7.32
C PHE A 52 -12.61 2.86 -6.82
N LEU A 53 -13.42 1.84 -7.06
CA LEU A 53 -13.13 0.46 -6.64
C LEU A 53 -11.91 -0.12 -7.36
N TYR A 54 -11.71 0.21 -8.64
CA TYR A 54 -10.49 -0.17 -9.34
C TYR A 54 -9.26 0.60 -8.82
N ALA A 55 -9.41 1.85 -8.40
CA ALA A 55 -8.34 2.58 -7.73
C ALA A 55 -7.97 1.95 -6.38
N GLU A 56 -8.97 1.49 -5.60
CA GLU A 56 -8.74 0.71 -4.36
C GLU A 56 -7.99 -0.60 -4.67
N LEU A 57 -8.41 -1.36 -5.69
CA LEU A 57 -7.73 -2.59 -6.09
C LEU A 57 -6.28 -2.35 -6.49
N VAL A 58 -6.01 -1.33 -7.30
CA VAL A 58 -4.66 -0.94 -7.71
C VAL A 58 -3.80 -0.61 -6.49
N HIS A 59 -4.37 0.10 -5.51
CA HIS A 59 -3.69 0.42 -4.26
C HIS A 59 -3.37 -0.82 -3.44
N ASP A 60 -4.38 -1.62 -3.13
CA ASP A 60 -4.26 -2.81 -2.27
C ASP A 60 -3.31 -3.85 -2.87
N MET A 61 -3.38 -4.07 -4.19
CA MET A 61 -2.46 -4.97 -4.89
C MET A 61 -1.03 -4.43 -4.94
N THR A 62 -0.84 -3.12 -5.00
CA THR A 62 0.50 -2.51 -4.93
C THR A 62 1.13 -2.75 -3.55
N GLU A 63 0.38 -2.60 -2.46
CA GLU A 63 0.85 -2.92 -1.12
C GLU A 63 1.17 -4.41 -0.96
N LEU A 64 0.32 -5.30 -1.49
CA LEU A 64 0.58 -6.74 -1.49
C LEU A 64 1.86 -7.08 -2.27
N ALA A 65 2.07 -6.51 -3.45
CA ALA A 65 3.28 -6.72 -4.24
C ALA A 65 4.54 -6.27 -3.49
N GLY A 66 4.49 -5.12 -2.81
CA GLY A 66 5.58 -4.64 -1.96
C GLY A 66 5.92 -5.62 -0.83
N LYS A 67 4.90 -6.18 -0.18
CA LYS A 67 5.07 -7.23 0.85
C LYS A 67 5.69 -8.50 0.27
N GLN A 68 5.22 -8.98 -0.88
CA GLN A 68 5.74 -10.16 -1.56
C GLN A 68 7.22 -9.97 -1.94
N LEU A 69 7.59 -8.83 -2.51
CA LEU A 69 8.99 -8.51 -2.81
C LEU A 69 9.86 -8.50 -1.55
N SER A 70 9.38 -7.90 -0.47
CA SER A 70 10.11 -7.87 0.80
C SER A 70 10.26 -9.25 1.43
N ALA A 71 9.35 -10.17 1.15
CA ALA A 71 9.40 -11.58 1.56
C ALA A 71 10.26 -12.46 0.64
N GLY A 72 10.77 -11.92 -0.48
CA GLY A 72 11.51 -12.68 -1.50
C GLY A 72 10.61 -13.50 -2.44
N GLU A 73 9.31 -13.23 -2.47
CA GLU A 73 8.30 -13.91 -3.29
C GLU A 73 8.19 -13.21 -4.66
N ALA A 74 9.29 -13.12 -5.40
CA ALA A 74 9.38 -12.32 -6.63
C ALA A 74 8.41 -12.77 -7.73
N GLU A 75 8.15 -14.08 -7.86
CA GLU A 75 7.21 -14.63 -8.84
C GLU A 75 5.77 -14.20 -8.54
N GLU A 76 5.36 -14.28 -7.27
CA GLU A 76 4.01 -13.86 -6.84
C GLU A 76 3.86 -12.34 -6.98
N ALA A 77 4.87 -11.57 -6.61
CA ALA A 77 4.90 -10.13 -6.81
C ALA A 77 4.75 -9.75 -8.30
N SER A 78 5.41 -10.46 -9.20
CA SER A 78 5.28 -10.25 -10.65
C SER A 78 3.85 -10.48 -11.15
N LYS A 79 3.17 -11.52 -10.64
CA LYS A 79 1.75 -11.79 -10.95
C LYS A 79 0.86 -10.65 -10.44
N THR A 80 1.10 -10.23 -9.19
CA THR A 80 0.35 -9.13 -8.57
C THR A 80 0.55 -7.81 -9.32
N ILE A 81 1.78 -7.49 -9.76
CA ILE A 81 2.06 -6.27 -10.54
C ILE A 81 1.36 -6.30 -11.91
N ARG A 82 1.25 -7.46 -12.57
CA ARG A 82 0.46 -7.57 -13.81
C ARG A 82 -1.02 -7.28 -13.55
N ALA A 83 -1.58 -7.79 -12.46
CA ALA A 83 -2.96 -7.48 -12.09
C ALA A 83 -3.15 -5.98 -11.79
N VAL A 84 -2.18 -5.31 -11.13
CA VAL A 84 -2.18 -3.85 -10.97
C VAL A 84 -2.29 -3.14 -12.32
N GLN A 85 -1.51 -3.55 -13.32
CA GLN A 85 -1.55 -2.97 -14.67
C GLN A 85 -2.91 -3.18 -15.34
N GLU A 86 -3.49 -4.38 -15.22
CA GLU A 86 -4.81 -4.69 -15.79
C GLU A 86 -5.92 -3.84 -15.15
N TYR A 87 -5.93 -3.69 -13.82
CA TYR A 87 -6.92 -2.87 -13.14
C TYR A 87 -6.71 -1.38 -13.37
N ALA A 88 -5.47 -0.91 -13.46
CA ALA A 88 -5.19 0.47 -13.84
C ALA A 88 -5.74 0.81 -15.25
N ALA A 89 -5.65 -0.13 -16.19
CA ALA A 89 -6.22 0.03 -17.53
C ALA A 89 -7.76 0.05 -17.53
N LYS A 90 -8.41 -0.54 -16.53
CA LYS A 90 -9.88 -0.55 -16.39
C LYS A 90 -10.45 0.72 -15.75
N ILE A 91 -9.62 1.62 -15.26
CA ILE A 91 -10.09 2.88 -14.69
C ILE A 91 -10.65 3.76 -15.81
N HIS A 92 -11.98 3.78 -15.94
CA HIS A 92 -12.69 4.59 -16.94
C HIS A 92 -12.97 5.98 -16.40
N MET A 93 -12.40 7.00 -17.02
CA MET A 93 -12.45 8.38 -16.56
C MET A 93 -13.64 9.18 -17.11
N GLY A 94 -14.33 8.64 -18.13
CA GLY A 94 -15.43 9.35 -18.80
C GLY A 94 -16.79 9.30 -18.09
N VAL A 95 -16.97 8.48 -17.05
CA VAL A 95 -18.27 8.14 -16.49
C VAL A 95 -18.46 8.65 -15.06
N ALA A 96 -17.44 9.20 -14.43
CA ALA A 96 -17.53 9.69 -13.06
C ALA A 96 -18.25 11.06 -12.99
N ASP A 97 -19.57 11.02 -12.99
CA ASP A 97 -20.40 12.20 -12.74
C ASP A 97 -20.34 12.65 -11.25
N ASP A 98 -19.78 11.81 -10.39
CA ASP A 98 -19.52 12.11 -8.98
C ASP A 98 -18.11 12.67 -8.81
N SER A 99 -18.02 14.01 -8.76
CA SER A 99 -16.77 14.72 -8.58
C SER A 99 -16.01 14.34 -7.29
N LYS A 100 -16.73 13.93 -6.23
CA LYS A 100 -16.13 13.51 -4.97
C LYS A 100 -15.46 12.15 -5.08
N LYS A 101 -16.11 11.16 -5.70
CA LYS A 101 -15.53 9.82 -5.92
C LYS A 101 -14.33 9.90 -6.86
N LEU A 102 -14.41 10.70 -7.94
CA LEU A 102 -13.29 10.91 -8.86
C LEU A 102 -12.09 11.56 -8.16
N LYS A 103 -12.33 12.59 -7.34
CA LYS A 103 -11.28 13.24 -6.56
C LYS A 103 -10.62 12.27 -5.58
N ASN A 104 -11.41 11.46 -4.89
CA ASN A 104 -10.88 10.45 -3.97
C ASN A 104 -10.06 9.38 -4.71
N ALA A 105 -10.52 8.94 -5.88
CA ALA A 105 -9.77 8.00 -6.72
C ALA A 105 -8.44 8.61 -7.20
N GLU A 106 -8.43 9.89 -7.63
CA GLU A 106 -7.20 10.60 -8.01
C GLU A 106 -6.20 10.67 -6.86
N ILE A 107 -6.66 11.04 -5.65
CA ILE A 107 -5.82 11.11 -4.46
C ILE A 107 -5.23 9.73 -4.16
N LEU A 108 -6.04 8.68 -4.22
CA LEU A 108 -5.59 7.30 -3.97
C LEU A 108 -4.56 6.86 -5.02
N MET A 109 -4.79 7.13 -6.30
CA MET A 109 -3.84 6.79 -7.37
C MET A 109 -2.50 7.52 -7.20
N ARG A 110 -2.51 8.78 -6.76
CA ARG A 110 -1.30 9.53 -6.45
C ARG A 110 -0.53 8.90 -5.28
N HIS A 111 -1.21 8.51 -4.21
CA HIS A 111 -0.59 7.79 -3.09
C HIS A 111 0.00 6.47 -3.54
N THR A 112 -0.73 5.73 -4.37
CA THR A 112 -0.27 4.44 -4.91
C THR A 112 0.98 4.60 -5.79
N ALA A 113 1.01 5.59 -6.65
CA ALA A 113 2.20 5.89 -7.47
C ALA A 113 3.41 6.25 -6.61
N PHE A 114 3.20 7.03 -5.55
CA PHE A 114 4.25 7.36 -4.59
C PHE A 114 4.77 6.09 -3.88
N ARG A 115 3.87 5.26 -3.40
CA ARG A 115 4.21 3.98 -2.76
C ARG A 115 4.96 3.03 -3.69
N LEU A 116 4.51 2.92 -4.94
CA LEU A 116 5.19 2.08 -5.95
C LEU A 116 6.61 2.59 -6.25
N LYS A 117 6.82 3.91 -6.21
CA LYS A 117 8.16 4.50 -6.35
C LYS A 117 9.09 4.08 -5.19
N ASP A 118 8.58 4.01 -3.97
CA ASP A 118 9.35 3.53 -2.82
C ASP A 118 9.71 2.05 -2.98
N ILE A 119 8.75 1.22 -3.38
CA ILE A 119 8.98 -0.21 -3.68
C ILE A 119 10.04 -0.36 -4.77
N LEU A 120 9.94 0.40 -5.86
CA LEU A 120 10.90 0.40 -6.98
C LEU A 120 12.32 0.77 -6.51
N SER A 121 12.45 1.72 -5.58
CA SER A 121 13.76 2.14 -5.07
C SER A 121 14.49 1.04 -4.30
N GLN A 122 13.75 0.11 -3.70
CA GLN A 122 14.25 -1.01 -2.88
C GLN A 122 14.32 -2.33 -3.67
N ALA A 123 13.75 -2.37 -4.87
CA ALA A 123 13.66 -3.57 -5.69
C ALA A 123 15.01 -3.98 -6.28
N SER A 124 15.18 -5.30 -6.51
CA SER A 124 16.32 -5.87 -7.24
C SER A 124 16.39 -5.33 -8.67
N LEU A 125 17.54 -5.43 -9.32
CA LEU A 125 17.69 -4.99 -10.72
C LEU A 125 16.78 -5.76 -11.67
N GLU A 126 16.45 -7.00 -11.35
CA GLU A 126 15.60 -7.88 -12.17
C GLU A 126 14.12 -7.47 -12.05
N ASP A 127 13.68 -7.01 -10.88
CA ASP A 127 12.30 -6.63 -10.61
C ASP A 127 11.95 -5.19 -11.05
N ARG A 128 12.96 -4.34 -11.27
CA ARG A 128 12.76 -2.93 -11.62
C ARG A 128 12.00 -2.67 -12.90
N PRO A 129 12.26 -3.37 -14.04
CA PRO A 129 11.60 -3.03 -15.30
C PRO A 129 10.07 -3.10 -15.26
N PRO A 130 9.43 -4.15 -14.73
CA PRO A 130 7.97 -4.19 -14.62
C PRO A 130 7.42 -3.16 -13.64
N LEU A 131 8.11 -2.87 -12.54
CA LEU A 131 7.71 -1.85 -11.58
C LEU A 131 7.78 -0.44 -12.17
N ASP A 132 8.83 -0.12 -12.94
CA ASP A 132 8.98 1.17 -13.63
C ASP A 132 7.90 1.37 -14.70
N ALA A 133 7.60 0.33 -15.48
CA ALA A 133 6.51 0.36 -16.46
C ALA A 133 5.15 0.61 -15.79
N THR A 134 4.89 -0.07 -14.66
CA THR A 134 3.66 0.13 -13.88
C THR A 134 3.58 1.53 -13.31
N LEU A 135 4.69 2.06 -12.75
CA LEU A 135 4.73 3.43 -12.22
C LEU A 135 4.42 4.47 -13.30
N LYS A 136 4.95 4.32 -14.50
CA LYS A 136 4.63 5.19 -15.66
C LYS A 136 3.14 5.14 -15.99
N GLN A 137 2.55 3.95 -16.02
CA GLN A 137 1.12 3.77 -16.26
C GLN A 137 0.26 4.44 -15.17
N LEU A 138 0.58 4.24 -13.88
CA LEU A 138 -0.15 4.86 -12.77
C LEU A 138 -0.06 6.39 -12.82
N ASN A 139 1.11 6.95 -13.12
CA ASN A 139 1.28 8.39 -13.29
C ASN A 139 0.45 8.94 -14.46
N GLN A 140 0.35 8.22 -15.56
CA GLN A 140 -0.50 8.60 -16.69
C GLN A 140 -1.97 8.62 -16.29
N VAL A 141 -2.47 7.53 -15.69
CA VAL A 141 -3.86 7.43 -15.21
C VAL A 141 -4.18 8.55 -14.22
N GLN A 142 -3.29 8.81 -13.26
CA GLN A 142 -3.45 9.87 -12.28
C GLN A 142 -3.50 11.26 -12.94
N ALA A 143 -2.63 11.54 -13.90
CA ALA A 143 -2.63 12.81 -14.62
C ALA A 143 -3.94 13.04 -15.42
N GLU A 144 -4.45 12.01 -16.06
CA GLU A 144 -5.73 12.06 -16.78
C GLU A 144 -6.91 12.31 -15.82
N MET A 145 -6.93 11.62 -14.67
CA MET A 145 -7.94 11.86 -13.61
C MET A 145 -7.89 13.30 -13.10
N MET A 146 -6.70 13.82 -12.86
CA MET A 146 -6.50 15.20 -12.40
C MET A 146 -7.07 16.20 -13.43
N LEU A 147 -6.81 16.00 -14.71
CA LEU A 147 -7.37 16.85 -15.76
C LEU A 147 -8.91 16.85 -15.76
N GLN A 148 -9.53 15.71 -15.48
CA GLN A 148 -11.00 15.64 -15.37
C GLN A 148 -11.54 16.33 -14.13
N VAL A 149 -10.87 16.20 -12.98
CA VAL A 149 -11.25 16.90 -11.74
C VAL A 149 -11.24 18.42 -11.93
N PHE A 150 -10.28 18.95 -12.70
CA PHE A 150 -10.14 20.40 -12.90
C PHE A 150 -10.86 20.96 -14.13
N ARG A 151 -11.40 20.15 -15.02
CA ARG A 151 -12.20 20.61 -16.17
C ARG A 151 -13.62 21.10 -15.82
N ARG A 152 -14.03 20.95 -14.58
CA ARG A 152 -15.29 21.42 -14.02
C ARG A 152 -15.08 22.67 -13.18
#